data_2227b8b2fd1784b0e4a9460b4474e9dd
#
_entry.id   2227b8b2fd1784b0e4a9460b4474e9dd
#
_cell.length_a   1.000
_cell.length_b   1.000
_cell.length_c   1.000
_cell.angle_alpha   90.00
_cell.angle_beta   90.00
_cell.angle_gamma   90.00
#
_symmetry.space_group_name_H-M   'P 1'
#
loop_
_entity.id
_entity.type
_entity.pdbx_description
1 polymer ?
#
loop_
_entity_poly.entity_id
_entity_poly.type
_entity_poly.pdbx_seq_one_letter_code
_entity_poly.pdbx_strand_id
1 'polypeptide(L)'
;MWGIKVKLVVLTGIPGSGSTTLLNKALEEVDYVHLNYGDIMTEIAIKDELVSHRDELRKLPAETQKEIQAKAAAEIKARSENDNVIVDTHCTINTPAGFLPGLPIWVLEQLQPDQFILVEANPDELIYRRLNDDTRERDLQKVKDIDLHQQMNRATSMAYATLTGATVKIVENHDNHLDSNVRKLVNVLNL
;
A
#
# COMPACT_ATOMS: atom_id res chain seq x y z
N MET A 1 8.48 32.92 1.87
CA MET A 1 8.38 31.87 0.84
C MET A 1 7.60 30.70 1.45
N TRP A 2 6.41 30.46 1.00
CA TRP A 2 5.69 29.25 1.38
C TRP A 2 6.34 28.11 0.59
N GLY A 3 7.12 27.28 1.27
CA GLY A 3 7.70 26.09 0.65
C GLY A 3 6.57 25.20 0.17
N ILE A 4 6.71 24.62 -1.03
CA ILE A 4 5.80 23.58 -1.51
C ILE A 4 5.90 22.46 -0.49
N LYS A 5 4.81 22.19 0.24
CA LYS A 5 4.77 21.09 1.20
C LYS A 5 4.72 19.80 0.39
N VAL A 6 5.79 19.05 0.38
CA VAL A 6 5.82 17.69 -0.18
C VAL A 6 4.89 16.76 0.58
N LYS A 7 4.32 15.78 -0.11
CA LYS A 7 3.37 14.83 0.46
C LYS A 7 3.94 13.42 0.47
N LEU A 8 3.71 12.72 1.57
CA LEU A 8 3.91 11.28 1.68
C LEU A 8 2.54 10.58 1.73
N VAL A 9 2.22 9.87 0.66
CA VAL A 9 0.95 9.17 0.48
C VAL A 9 1.18 7.67 0.58
N VAL A 10 0.37 6.97 1.35
CA VAL A 10 0.30 5.51 1.35
C VAL A 10 -0.88 5.09 0.48
N LEU A 11 -0.59 4.37 -0.60
CA LEU A 11 -1.60 3.77 -1.46
C LEU A 11 -1.67 2.28 -1.18
N THR A 12 -2.86 1.75 -0.98
CA THR A 12 -3.09 0.35 -0.65
C THR A 12 -4.35 -0.17 -1.31
N GLY A 13 -4.37 -1.45 -1.55
CA GLY A 13 -5.53 -2.19 -2.06
C GLY A 13 -5.39 -3.67 -1.75
N ILE A 14 -6.50 -4.38 -1.68
CA ILE A 14 -6.44 -5.84 -1.58
C ILE A 14 -6.01 -6.45 -2.92
N PRO A 15 -5.46 -7.66 -2.93
CA PRO A 15 -5.07 -8.35 -4.16
C PRO A 15 -6.22 -8.39 -5.17
N GLY A 16 -5.97 -7.93 -6.40
CA GLY A 16 -6.98 -7.82 -7.46
C GLY A 16 -7.69 -6.46 -7.55
N SER A 17 -7.47 -5.53 -6.62
CA SER A 17 -8.05 -4.17 -6.69
C SER A 17 -7.57 -3.36 -7.90
N GLY A 18 -6.48 -3.78 -8.55
CA GLY A 18 -5.87 -3.07 -9.68
C GLY A 18 -5.12 -1.80 -9.27
N SER A 19 -4.74 -1.68 -7.99
CA SER A 19 -4.01 -0.54 -7.44
C SER A 19 -2.74 -0.21 -8.23
N THR A 20 -1.95 -1.22 -8.58
CA THR A 20 -0.69 -1.04 -9.34
C THR A 20 -0.94 -0.48 -10.75
N THR A 21 -1.93 -1.02 -11.47
CA THR A 21 -2.30 -0.53 -12.81
C THR A 21 -2.81 0.90 -12.75
N LEU A 22 -3.68 1.19 -11.79
CA LEU A 22 -4.25 2.51 -11.56
C LEU A 22 -3.15 3.53 -11.21
N LEU A 23 -2.25 3.15 -10.30
CA LEU A 23 -1.13 3.99 -9.88
C LEU A 23 -0.18 4.30 -11.05
N ASN A 24 0.26 3.28 -11.79
CA ASN A 24 1.17 3.47 -12.92
C ASN A 24 0.60 4.45 -13.96
N LYS A 25 -0.70 4.39 -14.22
CA LYS A 25 -1.36 5.35 -15.11
C LYS A 25 -1.47 6.75 -14.51
N ALA A 26 -1.76 6.87 -13.22
CA ALA A 26 -1.82 8.17 -12.56
C ALA A 26 -0.44 8.86 -12.52
N LEU A 27 0.64 8.10 -12.38
CA LEU A 27 2.01 8.62 -12.39
C LEU A 27 2.44 9.22 -13.75
N GLU A 28 1.72 8.97 -14.83
CA GLU A 28 1.92 9.66 -16.11
C GLU A 28 1.41 11.13 -16.05
N GLU A 29 0.57 11.48 -15.06
CA GLU A 29 -0.12 12.79 -14.94
C GLU A 29 0.28 13.58 -13.68
N VAL A 30 0.99 12.97 -12.73
CA VAL A 30 1.39 13.62 -11.46
C VAL A 30 2.87 13.41 -11.17
N ASP A 31 3.48 14.39 -10.50
CA ASP A 31 4.89 14.36 -10.12
C ASP A 31 5.04 13.75 -8.70
N TYR A 32 5.11 12.41 -8.66
CA TYR A 32 5.33 11.63 -7.46
C TYR A 32 6.35 10.54 -7.70
N VAL A 33 7.24 10.34 -6.75
CA VAL A 33 8.14 9.18 -6.69
C VAL A 33 7.37 7.98 -6.16
N HIS A 34 7.32 6.90 -6.93
CA HIS A 34 6.70 5.64 -6.49
C HIS A 34 7.71 4.74 -5.79
N LEU A 35 7.40 4.30 -4.59
CA LEU A 35 8.18 3.36 -3.81
C LEU A 35 7.32 2.18 -3.36
N ASN A 36 7.78 0.96 -3.63
CA ASN A 36 7.14 -0.24 -3.07
C ASN A 36 7.81 -0.59 -1.74
N TYR A 37 7.04 -0.59 -0.66
CA TYR A 37 7.54 -0.84 0.69
C TYR A 37 8.23 -2.22 0.83
N GLY A 38 7.65 -3.25 0.21
CA GLY A 38 8.22 -4.59 0.23
C GLY A 38 9.56 -4.71 -0.51
N ASP A 39 9.74 -3.93 -1.58
CA ASP A 39 11.00 -3.90 -2.33
C ASP A 39 12.09 -3.20 -1.51
N ILE A 40 11.79 -2.07 -0.87
CA ILE A 40 12.73 -1.39 0.04
C ILE A 40 13.15 -2.30 1.19
N MET A 41 12.21 -3.02 1.82
CA MET A 41 12.54 -4.01 2.84
C MET A 41 13.48 -5.10 2.31
N THR A 42 13.25 -5.56 1.08
CA THR A 42 14.09 -6.58 0.45
C THR A 42 15.49 -6.05 0.17
N GLU A 43 15.61 -4.84 -0.37
CA GLU A 43 16.90 -4.18 -0.63
C GLU A 43 17.72 -4.04 0.66
N ILE A 44 17.10 -3.60 1.75
CA ILE A 44 17.75 -3.48 3.06
C ILE A 44 18.21 -4.84 3.57
N ALA A 45 17.35 -5.85 3.52
CA ALA A 45 17.69 -7.17 4.03
C ALA A 45 18.81 -7.87 3.21
N ILE A 46 18.87 -7.65 1.89
CA ILE A 46 19.96 -8.13 1.04
C ILE A 46 21.25 -7.38 1.36
N LYS A 47 21.19 -6.05 1.53
CA LYS A 47 22.34 -5.23 1.88
C LYS A 47 22.93 -5.60 3.26
N ASP A 48 22.06 -5.94 4.21
CA ASP A 48 22.45 -6.40 5.54
C ASP A 48 22.83 -7.90 5.57
N GLU A 49 22.90 -8.58 4.42
CA GLU A 49 23.25 -10.01 4.23
C GLU A 49 22.32 -10.98 4.99
N LEU A 50 21.09 -10.58 5.28
CA LEU A 50 20.11 -11.36 6.02
C LEU A 50 19.33 -12.33 5.13
N VAL A 51 19.16 -12.00 3.87
CA VAL A 51 18.43 -12.79 2.86
C VAL A 51 19.10 -12.65 1.49
N SER A 52 18.82 -13.61 0.59
CA SER A 52 19.25 -13.57 -0.80
C SER A 52 18.11 -13.13 -1.74
N HIS A 53 16.85 -13.27 -1.33
CA HIS A 53 15.68 -12.91 -2.11
C HIS A 53 14.45 -12.65 -1.22
N ARG A 54 13.43 -12.00 -1.79
CA ARG A 54 12.24 -11.51 -1.09
C ARG A 54 11.49 -12.57 -0.27
N ASP A 55 11.38 -13.80 -0.78
CA ASP A 55 10.59 -14.85 -0.10
C ASP A 55 11.21 -15.32 1.22
N GLU A 56 12.48 -15.03 1.44
CA GLU A 56 13.17 -15.35 2.70
C GLU A 56 12.83 -14.38 3.83
N LEU A 57 12.37 -13.15 3.52
CA LEU A 57 11.98 -12.17 4.53
C LEU A 57 10.97 -12.72 5.55
N ARG A 58 10.02 -13.54 5.07
CA ARG A 58 8.97 -14.13 5.91
C ARG A 58 9.50 -15.19 6.88
N LYS A 59 10.71 -15.70 6.65
CA LYS A 59 11.36 -16.74 7.46
C LYS A 59 12.26 -16.16 8.56
N LEU A 60 12.54 -14.86 8.49
CA LEU A 60 13.36 -14.17 9.48
C LEU A 60 12.66 -14.13 10.85
N PRO A 61 13.42 -14.07 11.96
CA PRO A 61 12.86 -13.85 13.29
C PRO A 61 12.03 -12.58 13.34
N ALA A 62 10.98 -12.55 14.16
CA ALA A 62 10.04 -11.43 14.24
C ALA A 62 10.73 -10.09 14.58
N GLU A 63 11.71 -10.07 15.46
CA GLU A 63 12.46 -8.87 15.82
C GLU A 63 13.29 -8.36 14.64
N THR A 64 13.95 -9.25 13.88
CA THR A 64 14.68 -8.86 12.67
C THR A 64 13.75 -8.28 11.60
N GLN A 65 12.56 -8.90 11.41
CA GLN A 65 11.55 -8.35 10.50
C GLN A 65 11.11 -6.95 10.93
N LYS A 66 10.89 -6.73 12.23
CA LYS A 66 10.54 -5.42 12.80
C LYS A 66 11.62 -4.37 12.55
N GLU A 67 12.90 -4.72 12.74
CA GLU A 67 14.03 -3.82 12.46
C GLU A 67 14.09 -3.43 10.98
N ILE A 68 13.95 -4.40 10.06
CA ILE A 68 13.92 -4.15 8.62
C ILE A 68 12.75 -3.23 8.25
N GLN A 69 11.57 -3.49 8.82
CA GLN A 69 10.38 -2.66 8.59
C GLN A 69 10.60 -1.21 9.05
N ALA A 70 11.17 -1.01 10.23
CA ALA A 70 11.46 0.32 10.74
C ALA A 70 12.52 1.05 9.89
N LYS A 71 13.60 0.37 9.49
CA LYS A 71 14.62 0.91 8.59
C LYS A 71 14.04 1.31 7.23
N ALA A 72 13.18 0.47 6.65
CA ALA A 72 12.51 0.76 5.38
C ALA A 72 11.61 1.99 5.47
N ALA A 73 10.85 2.12 6.56
CA ALA A 73 10.00 3.29 6.79
C ALA A 73 10.83 4.57 6.94
N ALA A 74 11.94 4.53 7.68
CA ALA A 74 12.85 5.67 7.85
C ALA A 74 13.51 6.07 6.52
N GLU A 75 13.92 5.12 5.68
CA GLU A 75 14.48 5.39 4.37
C GLU A 75 13.46 6.04 3.42
N ILE A 76 12.23 5.53 3.40
CA ILE A 76 11.15 6.14 2.63
C ILE A 76 10.88 7.57 3.10
N LYS A 77 10.86 7.79 4.40
CA LYS A 77 10.68 9.13 4.97
C LYS A 77 11.78 10.08 4.54
N ALA A 78 13.03 9.65 4.58
CA ALA A 78 14.16 10.47 4.10
C ALA A 78 14.03 10.84 2.62
N ARG A 79 13.59 9.89 1.77
CA ARG A 79 13.34 10.17 0.33
C ARG A 79 12.18 11.16 0.13
N SER A 80 11.22 11.22 1.05
CA SER A 80 10.07 12.13 0.98
C SER A 80 10.35 13.56 1.46
N GLU A 81 11.57 13.90 1.84
CA GLU A 81 11.90 15.25 2.30
C GLU A 81 11.89 16.29 1.17
N ASN A 82 12.19 15.87 -0.06
CA ASN A 82 12.33 16.77 -1.20
C ASN A 82 11.31 16.51 -2.32
N ASP A 83 10.68 15.34 -2.32
CA ASP A 83 9.77 14.90 -3.38
C ASP A 83 8.44 14.44 -2.81
N ASN A 84 7.38 14.58 -3.60
CA ASN A 84 6.14 13.89 -3.30
C ASN A 84 6.35 12.38 -3.48
N VAL A 85 5.96 11.57 -2.50
CA VAL A 85 6.18 10.13 -2.52
C VAL A 85 4.86 9.38 -2.37
N ILE A 86 4.66 8.36 -3.21
CA ILE A 86 3.61 7.35 -3.03
C ILE A 86 4.26 6.03 -2.63
N VAL A 87 3.87 5.53 -1.47
CA VAL A 87 4.26 4.22 -0.96
C VAL A 87 3.17 3.22 -1.28
N ASP A 88 3.46 2.26 -2.17
CA ASP A 88 2.57 1.13 -2.45
C ASP A 88 2.85 0.01 -1.43
N THR A 89 1.83 -0.36 -0.66
CA THR A 89 1.93 -1.38 0.39
C THR A 89 0.56 -2.00 0.72
N HIS A 90 0.52 -2.86 1.73
CA HIS A 90 -0.71 -3.44 2.26
C HIS A 90 -1.14 -2.75 3.56
N CYS A 91 -2.41 -2.38 3.64
CA CYS A 91 -3.00 -1.87 4.89
C CYS A 91 -3.14 -2.99 5.92
N THR A 92 -3.72 -4.12 5.51
CA THR A 92 -3.79 -5.35 6.30
C THR A 92 -3.37 -6.56 5.47
N ILE A 93 -2.86 -7.58 6.16
CA ILE A 93 -2.48 -8.88 5.58
C ILE A 93 -3.40 -9.93 6.19
N ASN A 94 -4.19 -10.60 5.35
CA ASN A 94 -5.03 -11.71 5.79
C ASN A 94 -4.17 -12.98 5.94
N THR A 95 -4.24 -13.59 7.11
CA THR A 95 -3.52 -14.83 7.44
C THR A 95 -4.47 -15.86 8.05
N PRO A 96 -4.09 -17.15 8.11
CA PRO A 96 -4.91 -18.15 8.81
C PRO A 96 -5.18 -17.82 10.29
N ALA A 97 -4.32 -17.02 10.92
CA ALA A 97 -4.47 -16.59 12.31
C ALA A 97 -5.31 -15.30 12.46
N GLY A 98 -5.71 -14.67 11.34
CA GLY A 98 -6.45 -13.41 11.33
C GLY A 98 -5.72 -12.30 10.56
N PHE A 99 -6.20 -11.07 10.67
CA PHE A 99 -5.62 -9.92 10.00
C PHE A 99 -4.44 -9.35 10.79
N LEU A 100 -3.32 -9.19 10.09
CA LEU A 100 -2.15 -8.46 10.60
C LEU A 100 -2.16 -7.03 10.07
N PRO A 101 -1.79 -6.02 10.90
CA PRO A 101 -1.54 -4.67 10.43
C PRO A 101 -0.33 -4.66 9.47
N GLY A 102 -0.50 -4.08 8.28
CA GLY A 102 0.58 -3.95 7.29
C GLY A 102 1.59 -2.86 7.66
N LEU A 103 1.14 -1.86 8.44
CA LEU A 103 1.94 -0.75 8.94
C LEU A 103 1.83 -0.69 10.49
N PRO A 104 2.58 -1.52 11.21
CA PRO A 104 2.61 -1.48 12.67
C PRO A 104 3.10 -0.13 13.21
N ILE A 105 2.89 0.12 14.51
CA ILE A 105 3.20 1.40 15.15
C ILE A 105 4.66 1.86 14.90
N TRP A 106 5.63 0.97 14.98
CA TRP A 106 7.05 1.29 14.74
C TRP A 106 7.35 1.69 13.29
N VAL A 107 6.47 1.35 12.34
CA VAL A 107 6.52 1.80 10.94
C VAL A 107 5.87 3.17 10.81
N LEU A 108 4.68 3.35 11.38
CA LEU A 108 3.93 4.61 11.34
C LEU A 108 4.71 5.77 11.99
N GLU A 109 5.37 5.49 13.12
CA GLU A 109 6.22 6.48 13.82
C GLU A 109 7.37 7.00 12.97
N GLN A 110 7.92 6.17 12.08
CA GLN A 110 8.98 6.58 11.15
C GLN A 110 8.40 7.23 9.88
N LEU A 111 7.36 6.61 9.31
CA LEU A 111 6.84 6.98 8.00
C LEU A 111 6.08 8.31 8.02
N GLN A 112 5.23 8.55 9.04
CA GLN A 112 4.44 9.78 9.20
C GLN A 112 3.74 10.21 7.91
N PRO A 113 2.85 9.40 7.31
CA PRO A 113 2.19 9.74 6.06
C PRO A 113 1.19 10.89 6.24
N ASP A 114 0.97 11.68 5.19
CA ASP A 114 -0.05 12.73 5.14
C ASP A 114 -1.43 12.19 4.72
N GLN A 115 -1.44 11.09 3.96
CA GLN A 115 -2.69 10.53 3.42
C GLN A 115 -2.59 9.01 3.20
N PHE A 116 -3.69 8.31 3.47
CA PHE A 116 -3.93 6.93 3.05
C PHE A 116 -4.95 6.92 1.92
N ILE A 117 -4.64 6.24 0.82
CA ILE A 117 -5.55 6.01 -0.31
C ILE A 117 -5.85 4.53 -0.40
N LEU A 118 -7.12 4.16 -0.22
CA LEU A 118 -7.61 2.80 -0.39
C LEU A 118 -8.17 2.63 -1.79
N VAL A 119 -7.55 1.77 -2.60
CA VAL A 119 -8.07 1.38 -3.92
C VAL A 119 -8.98 0.17 -3.73
N GLU A 120 -10.27 0.35 -4.01
CA GLU A 120 -11.31 -0.66 -3.83
C GLU A 120 -12.06 -0.92 -5.13
N ALA A 121 -12.71 -2.07 -5.19
CA ALA A 121 -13.64 -2.43 -6.25
C ALA A 121 -14.75 -3.32 -5.68
N ASN A 122 -15.82 -3.55 -6.45
CA ASN A 122 -16.85 -4.48 -6.03
C ASN A 122 -16.26 -5.88 -5.82
N PRO A 123 -16.68 -6.62 -4.79
CA PRO A 123 -16.17 -7.97 -4.55
C PRO A 123 -16.30 -8.91 -5.76
N ASP A 124 -17.37 -8.79 -6.53
CA ASP A 124 -17.59 -9.61 -7.75
C ASP A 124 -16.54 -9.29 -8.84
N GLU A 125 -16.20 -8.00 -9.04
CA GLU A 125 -15.14 -7.58 -9.98
C GLU A 125 -13.78 -8.14 -9.52
N LEU A 126 -13.52 -8.11 -8.21
CA LEU A 126 -12.27 -8.64 -7.63
C LEU A 126 -12.14 -10.16 -7.83
N ILE A 127 -13.23 -10.91 -7.66
CA ILE A 127 -13.26 -12.35 -7.93
C ILE A 127 -12.97 -12.60 -9.41
N TYR A 128 -13.67 -11.90 -10.29
CA TYR A 128 -13.50 -12.07 -11.73
C TYR A 128 -12.07 -11.78 -12.18
N ARG A 129 -11.46 -10.69 -11.69
CA ARG A 129 -10.06 -10.35 -11.97
C ARG A 129 -9.10 -11.43 -11.47
N ARG A 130 -9.34 -11.99 -10.28
CA ARG A 130 -8.49 -13.04 -9.70
C ARG A 130 -8.60 -14.36 -10.46
N LEU A 131 -9.78 -14.70 -10.98
CA LEU A 131 -9.99 -15.89 -11.80
C LEU A 131 -9.28 -15.81 -13.15
N ASN A 132 -9.13 -14.61 -13.71
CA ASN A 132 -8.49 -14.37 -15.00
C ASN A 132 -7.00 -13.96 -14.89
N ASP A 133 -6.41 -13.97 -13.71
CA ASP A 133 -4.99 -13.65 -13.49
C ASP A 133 -4.16 -14.94 -13.47
N ASP A 134 -3.77 -15.42 -14.64
CA ASP A 134 -2.96 -16.63 -14.84
C ASP A 134 -1.54 -16.53 -14.25
N THR A 135 -1.13 -15.33 -13.81
CA THR A 135 0.23 -15.08 -13.30
C THR A 135 0.40 -15.41 -11.83
N ARG A 136 -0.70 -15.67 -11.10
CA ARG A 136 -0.65 -15.93 -9.64
C ARG A 136 -1.66 -17.01 -9.26
N GLU A 137 -1.18 -18.07 -8.63
CA GLU A 137 -2.04 -18.96 -7.84
C GLU A 137 -2.61 -18.16 -6.68
N ARG A 138 -3.90 -17.84 -6.74
CA ARG A 138 -4.62 -17.17 -5.65
C ARG A 138 -5.76 -18.06 -5.20
N ASP A 139 -5.85 -18.24 -3.88
CA ASP A 139 -6.99 -18.93 -3.28
C ASP A 139 -8.29 -18.22 -3.67
N LEU A 140 -9.29 -19.00 -4.09
CA LEU A 140 -10.63 -18.53 -4.37
C LEU A 140 -11.30 -18.09 -3.07
N GLN A 141 -11.13 -16.82 -2.75
CA GLN A 141 -11.85 -16.22 -1.63
C GLN A 141 -13.33 -16.04 -1.97
N LYS A 142 -14.20 -16.30 -1.02
CA LYS A 142 -15.63 -16.02 -1.15
C LYS A 142 -15.87 -14.51 -1.16
N VAL A 143 -16.96 -14.06 -1.78
CA VAL A 143 -17.41 -12.64 -1.81
C VAL A 143 -17.34 -12.01 -0.40
N LYS A 144 -17.84 -12.74 0.62
CA LYS A 144 -17.83 -12.27 2.01
C LYS A 144 -16.44 -12.04 2.58
N ASP A 145 -15.47 -12.84 2.19
CA ASP A 145 -14.09 -12.71 2.70
C ASP A 145 -13.39 -11.50 2.07
N ILE A 146 -13.71 -11.20 0.81
CA ILE A 146 -13.21 -10.02 0.10
C ILE A 146 -13.81 -8.74 0.72
N ASP A 147 -15.13 -8.73 0.92
CA ASP A 147 -15.83 -7.60 1.56
C ASP A 147 -15.30 -7.37 2.98
N LEU A 148 -15.15 -8.42 3.77
CA LEU A 148 -14.55 -8.34 5.10
C LEU A 148 -13.13 -7.74 5.03
N HIS A 149 -12.30 -8.16 4.09
CA HIS A 149 -10.94 -7.63 3.96
C HIS A 149 -10.96 -6.13 3.62
N GLN A 150 -11.85 -5.66 2.73
CA GLN A 150 -12.01 -4.23 2.45
C GLN A 150 -12.48 -3.47 3.69
N GLN A 151 -13.43 -4.01 4.45
CA GLN A 151 -13.89 -3.42 5.71
C GLN A 151 -12.74 -3.32 6.74
N MET A 152 -11.93 -4.37 6.87
CA MET A 152 -10.74 -4.35 7.75
C MET A 152 -9.73 -3.30 7.31
N ASN A 153 -9.49 -3.13 6.02
CA ASN A 153 -8.63 -2.07 5.50
C ASN A 153 -9.16 -0.67 5.84
N ARG A 154 -10.46 -0.44 5.69
CA ARG A 154 -11.10 0.85 6.07
C ARG A 154 -10.94 1.14 7.55
N ALA A 155 -11.25 0.17 8.41
CA ALA A 155 -11.13 0.33 9.85
C ALA A 155 -9.68 0.57 10.28
N THR A 156 -8.74 -0.23 9.73
CA THR A 156 -7.32 -0.14 10.08
C THR A 156 -6.70 1.16 9.57
N SER A 157 -7.02 1.62 8.35
CA SER A 157 -6.51 2.88 7.83
C SER A 157 -7.01 4.08 8.64
N MET A 158 -8.24 4.06 9.17
CA MET A 158 -8.71 5.09 10.09
C MET A 158 -7.97 5.06 11.43
N ALA A 159 -7.61 3.88 11.93
CA ALA A 159 -6.77 3.76 13.11
C ALA A 159 -5.36 4.34 12.86
N TYR A 160 -4.76 4.03 11.71
CA TYR A 160 -3.48 4.62 11.30
C TYR A 160 -3.56 6.15 11.18
N ALA A 161 -4.63 6.65 10.56
CA ALA A 161 -4.87 8.08 10.43
C ALA A 161 -5.00 8.79 11.79
N THR A 162 -5.65 8.14 12.77
CA THR A 162 -5.76 8.66 14.14
C THR A 162 -4.38 8.79 14.80
N LEU A 163 -3.45 7.86 14.52
CA LEU A 163 -2.11 7.86 15.10
C LEU A 163 -1.16 8.87 14.41
N THR A 164 -1.39 9.19 13.13
CA THR A 164 -0.47 9.99 12.31
C THR A 164 -0.99 11.38 11.98
N GLY A 165 -2.29 11.64 12.18
CA GLY A 165 -2.95 12.88 11.73
C GLY A 165 -3.25 12.88 10.22
N ALA A 166 -3.05 11.76 9.52
CA ALA A 166 -3.31 11.62 8.09
C ALA A 166 -4.81 11.66 7.76
N THR A 167 -5.13 11.87 6.48
CA THR A 167 -6.48 11.66 5.95
C THR A 167 -6.63 10.28 5.32
N VAL A 168 -7.86 9.78 5.21
CA VAL A 168 -8.17 8.54 4.49
C VAL A 168 -9.09 8.85 3.32
N LYS A 169 -8.72 8.38 2.13
CA LYS A 169 -9.53 8.50 0.92
C LYS A 169 -9.74 7.14 0.26
N ILE A 170 -10.96 6.84 -0.13
CA ILE A 170 -11.30 5.66 -0.92
C ILE A 170 -11.38 6.08 -2.39
N VAL A 171 -10.71 5.34 -3.26
CA VAL A 171 -10.79 5.47 -4.72
C VAL A 171 -11.33 4.17 -5.28
N GLU A 172 -12.53 4.22 -5.82
CA GLU A 172 -13.16 3.09 -6.47
C GLU A 172 -12.56 2.87 -7.86
N ASN A 173 -12.12 1.65 -8.14
CA ASN A 173 -11.51 1.21 -9.38
C ASN A 173 -12.38 0.14 -10.06
N HIS A 174 -13.43 0.56 -10.73
CA HIS A 174 -14.36 -0.31 -11.45
C HIS A 174 -13.85 -0.71 -12.82
N ASP A 175 -14.26 -1.91 -13.27
CA ASP A 175 -13.94 -2.43 -14.61
C ASP A 175 -14.50 -1.53 -15.72
N ASN A 176 -13.80 -1.49 -16.86
CA ASN A 176 -14.14 -0.71 -18.04
C ASN A 176 -14.17 0.84 -17.83
N HIS A 177 -13.67 1.34 -16.70
CA HIS A 177 -13.66 2.77 -16.34
C HIS A 177 -12.25 3.29 -16.03
N LEU A 178 -11.19 2.68 -16.57
CA LEU A 178 -9.80 2.99 -16.19
C LEU A 178 -9.50 4.49 -16.24
N ASP A 179 -9.79 5.18 -17.34
CA ASP A 179 -9.48 6.61 -17.48
C ASP A 179 -10.24 7.49 -16.46
N SER A 180 -11.49 7.13 -16.13
CA SER A 180 -12.26 7.80 -15.10
C SER A 180 -11.68 7.54 -13.71
N ASN A 181 -11.25 6.30 -13.45
CA ASN A 181 -10.65 5.91 -12.17
C ASN A 181 -9.29 6.58 -11.98
N VAL A 182 -8.48 6.68 -13.05
CA VAL A 182 -7.19 7.42 -13.05
C VAL A 182 -7.44 8.88 -12.70
N ARG A 183 -8.39 9.55 -13.37
CA ARG A 183 -8.73 10.93 -13.04
C ARG A 183 -9.16 11.13 -11.59
N LYS A 184 -9.89 10.16 -11.00
CA LYS A 184 -10.24 10.22 -9.56
C LYS A 184 -8.99 10.20 -8.69
N LEU A 185 -8.03 9.29 -8.98
CA LEU A 185 -6.78 9.19 -8.23
C LEU A 185 -5.93 10.45 -8.40
N VAL A 186 -5.73 10.91 -9.64
CA VAL A 186 -4.99 12.16 -9.96
C VAL A 186 -5.57 13.35 -9.20
N ASN A 187 -6.91 13.51 -9.21
CA ASN A 187 -7.57 14.58 -8.46
C ASN A 187 -7.29 14.50 -6.95
N VAL A 188 -7.27 13.30 -6.38
CA VAL A 188 -6.96 13.11 -4.95
C VAL A 188 -5.52 13.46 -4.64
N LEU A 189 -4.57 13.11 -5.52
CA LEU A 189 -3.14 13.38 -5.34
C LEU A 189 -2.82 14.88 -5.46
N ASN A 190 -3.60 15.62 -6.23
CA ASN A 190 -3.44 17.07 -6.45
C ASN A 190 -4.12 17.94 -5.36
N LEU A 191 -4.86 17.36 -4.41
CA LEU A 191 -5.46 18.09 -3.28
C LEU A 191 -4.40 18.49 -2.26
#